data_99d721ecc763834bca33143fcb5a1c02
#
_entry.id   99d721ecc763834bca33143fcb5a1c02
#
_cell.length_a   1.000
_cell.length_b   1.000
_cell.length_c   1.000
_cell.angle_alpha   90.00
_cell.angle_beta   90.00
_cell.angle_gamma   90.00
#
_symmetry.space_group_name_H-M   'P 1'
#
loop_
_entity.id
_entity.type
_entity.pdbx_description
1 polymer ?
#
loop_
_entity_poly.entity_id
_entity_poly.type
_entity_poly.pdbx_seq_one_letter_code
_entity_poly.pdbx_strand_id
1 'polypeptide(L)'
;MSVSTSHTRTLAQRLSSIWVPLVVGIAMLALLGLTGGLVWQDYRTALMESQTRQLELVVQSLADSIEFSLDEYTDRLDSAARKVSEEHNLRPGLARSDTLRDIWIEDSEGNIIYSCYGVTASCDVLLTRTDTVSYWQYHSGDTHYLVLKRPVGERTVCLVVDSTALYQQLAADIRVGTNGYIVVKNDENRIIMHPEPAQWGIDILPGRQKLYASKDLDMSSLSDMLKTQLEQDSGILDYYSYWWTAPDLPRVRKLSAFRHLALGDTFWSVSAVVDYDDLYRPVQESFFKLAAMFGAIGVVLVLFTVLVFRLQQKQKKDATEISDLKTLNSTLEELHRSEESLAHGQRLQLMGTLTGGIAHEFNNFLTPILGYADFIMADAEPGSEIYDNAMEISEAAQKAQDVVRQISSMSRKNVE
;
A
#
# COMPACT_ATOMS: atom_id res chain seq x y z
N MET A 1 -50.35 -46.31 -36.08
CA MET A 1 -49.22 -45.40 -36.26
C MET A 1 -49.07 -44.41 -35.14
N SER A 2 -49.12 -44.79 -33.81
CA SER A 2 -49.08 -43.88 -32.70
C SER A 2 -48.15 -44.31 -31.52
N VAL A 3 -47.25 -45.28 -31.77
CA VAL A 3 -46.34 -45.80 -30.71
C VAL A 3 -44.94 -45.20 -30.79
N SER A 4 -44.58 -44.50 -31.88
CA SER A 4 -43.21 -43.98 -32.08
C SER A 4 -42.89 -42.64 -31.37
N THR A 5 -43.89 -41.85 -30.99
CA THR A 5 -43.68 -40.50 -30.41
C THR A 5 -43.50 -40.49 -28.90
N SER A 6 -43.87 -41.55 -28.20
CA SER A 6 -43.68 -41.63 -26.74
C SER A 6 -42.24 -42.04 -26.35
N HIS A 7 -41.56 -42.83 -27.18
CA HIS A 7 -40.19 -43.29 -26.93
C HIS A 7 -39.15 -42.18 -27.14
N THR A 8 -39.35 -41.30 -28.11
CA THR A 8 -38.42 -40.19 -28.39
C THR A 8 -38.49 -39.08 -27.33
N ARG A 9 -39.68 -38.78 -26.78
CA ARG A 9 -39.81 -37.82 -25.65
C ARG A 9 -39.16 -38.33 -24.37
N THR A 10 -39.21 -39.61 -24.08
CA THR A 10 -38.56 -40.19 -22.89
C THR A 10 -37.02 -40.21 -23.00
N LEU A 11 -36.46 -40.39 -24.20
CA LEU A 11 -35.00 -40.32 -24.41
C LEU A 11 -34.46 -38.88 -24.28
N ALA A 12 -35.15 -37.89 -24.84
CA ALA A 12 -34.77 -36.47 -24.70
C ALA A 12 -34.86 -36.00 -23.23
N GLN A 13 -35.90 -36.40 -22.51
CA GLN A 13 -36.00 -36.12 -21.07
C GLN A 13 -34.96 -36.88 -20.23
N ARG A 14 -34.54 -38.08 -20.62
CA ARG A 14 -33.49 -38.87 -19.96
C ARG A 14 -32.09 -38.26 -20.21
N LEU A 15 -31.83 -37.76 -21.40
CA LEU A 15 -30.58 -37.05 -21.72
C LEU A 15 -30.50 -35.70 -21.00
N SER A 16 -31.57 -34.90 -20.97
CA SER A 16 -31.58 -33.60 -20.28
C SER A 16 -31.28 -33.72 -18.78
N SER A 17 -31.76 -34.79 -18.13
CA SER A 17 -31.54 -34.99 -16.70
C SER A 17 -30.08 -35.35 -16.32
N ILE A 18 -29.24 -35.77 -17.28
CA ILE A 18 -27.84 -36.10 -17.07
C ILE A 18 -26.98 -34.85 -17.19
N TRP A 19 -27.33 -33.94 -18.09
CA TRP A 19 -26.57 -32.73 -18.37
C TRP A 19 -26.83 -31.59 -17.37
N VAL A 20 -28.01 -31.57 -16.75
CA VAL A 20 -28.37 -30.48 -15.81
C VAL A 20 -27.39 -30.34 -14.67
N PRO A 21 -27.02 -31.35 -13.86
CA PRO A 21 -26.08 -31.16 -12.76
C PRO A 21 -24.68 -30.79 -13.24
N LEU A 22 -24.26 -31.27 -14.42
CA LEU A 22 -22.98 -30.89 -15.01
C LEU A 22 -22.96 -29.40 -15.43
N VAL A 23 -24.03 -28.95 -16.10
CA VAL A 23 -24.20 -27.55 -16.52
C VAL A 23 -24.27 -26.63 -15.28
N VAL A 24 -25.04 -27.04 -14.26
CA VAL A 24 -25.12 -26.29 -13.00
C VAL A 24 -23.77 -26.24 -12.30
N GLY A 25 -23.04 -27.35 -12.24
CA GLY A 25 -21.69 -27.40 -11.66
C GLY A 25 -20.70 -26.49 -12.40
N ILE A 26 -20.72 -26.51 -13.74
CA ILE A 26 -19.88 -25.61 -14.55
C ILE A 26 -20.29 -24.16 -14.35
N ALA A 27 -21.57 -23.85 -14.31
CA ALA A 27 -22.07 -22.49 -14.06
C ALA A 27 -21.67 -21.98 -12.68
N MET A 28 -21.72 -22.82 -11.64
CA MET A 28 -21.26 -22.47 -10.30
C MET A 28 -19.76 -22.23 -10.25
N LEU A 29 -18.95 -23.06 -10.93
CA LEU A 29 -17.51 -22.84 -11.02
C LEU A 29 -17.16 -21.55 -11.78
N ALA A 30 -17.85 -21.27 -12.87
CA ALA A 30 -17.68 -20.03 -13.62
C ALA A 30 -18.06 -18.79 -12.77
N LEU A 31 -19.16 -18.87 -12.03
CA LEU A 31 -19.59 -17.81 -11.11
C LEU A 31 -18.58 -17.62 -9.96
N LEU A 32 -18.05 -18.71 -9.40
CA LEU A 32 -17.03 -18.68 -8.38
C LEU A 32 -15.74 -18.02 -8.90
N GLY A 33 -15.30 -18.36 -10.10
CA GLY A 33 -14.14 -17.75 -10.75
C GLY A 33 -14.34 -16.27 -11.03
N LEU A 34 -15.52 -15.89 -11.51
CA LEU A 34 -15.88 -14.49 -11.79
C LEU A 34 -15.91 -13.66 -10.50
N THR A 35 -16.61 -14.14 -9.47
CA THR A 35 -16.70 -13.44 -8.17
C THR A 35 -15.34 -13.37 -7.48
N GLY A 36 -14.55 -14.44 -7.54
CA GLY A 36 -13.18 -14.45 -7.02
C GLY A 36 -12.28 -13.43 -7.72
N GLY A 37 -12.39 -13.32 -9.05
CA GLY A 37 -11.67 -12.32 -9.85
C GLY A 37 -12.05 -10.89 -9.52
N LEU A 38 -13.35 -10.61 -9.38
CA LEU A 38 -13.84 -9.28 -9.00
C LEU A 38 -13.39 -8.88 -7.58
N VAL A 39 -13.58 -9.77 -6.61
CA VAL A 39 -13.14 -9.54 -5.22
C VAL A 39 -11.62 -9.31 -5.15
N TRP A 40 -10.86 -10.07 -5.93
CA TRP A 40 -9.41 -9.88 -6.02
C TRP A 40 -9.04 -8.51 -6.60
N GLN A 41 -9.68 -8.11 -7.70
CA GLN A 41 -9.41 -6.83 -8.34
C GLN A 41 -9.68 -5.65 -7.38
N ASP A 42 -10.84 -5.65 -6.72
CA ASP A 42 -11.22 -4.62 -5.76
C ASP A 42 -10.28 -4.59 -4.55
N TYR A 43 -9.96 -5.76 -4.00
CA TYR A 43 -9.06 -5.88 -2.86
C TYR A 43 -7.65 -5.38 -3.19
N ARG A 44 -7.10 -5.79 -4.34
CA ARG A 44 -5.79 -5.34 -4.82
C ARG A 44 -5.75 -3.81 -4.96
N THR A 45 -6.76 -3.23 -5.59
CA THR A 45 -6.83 -1.78 -5.80
C THR A 45 -6.91 -1.03 -4.48
N ALA A 46 -7.81 -1.44 -3.60
CA ALA A 46 -7.99 -0.82 -2.29
C ALA A 46 -6.72 -0.91 -1.41
N LEU A 47 -6.03 -2.05 -1.44
CA LEU A 47 -4.80 -2.23 -0.67
C LEU A 47 -3.66 -1.36 -1.21
N MET A 48 -3.47 -1.33 -2.53
CA MET A 48 -2.46 -0.47 -3.14
C MET A 48 -2.73 1.01 -2.87
N GLU A 49 -3.97 1.44 -3.00
CA GLU A 49 -4.38 2.82 -2.69
C GLU A 49 -4.15 3.16 -1.21
N SER A 50 -4.46 2.25 -0.30
CA SER A 50 -4.18 2.41 1.12
C SER A 50 -2.69 2.57 1.41
N GLN A 51 -1.85 1.75 0.79
CA GLN A 51 -0.39 1.79 0.99
C GLN A 51 0.23 3.07 0.42
N THR A 52 -0.18 3.47 -0.78
CA THR A 52 0.31 4.71 -1.41
C THR A 52 -0.11 5.93 -0.60
N ARG A 53 -1.33 5.96 -0.10
CA ARG A 53 -1.81 7.03 0.77
C ARG A 53 -1.05 7.11 2.10
N GLN A 54 -0.72 5.96 2.71
CA GLN A 54 0.12 5.97 3.91
C GLN A 54 1.50 6.58 3.62
N LEU A 55 2.08 6.28 2.47
CA LEU A 55 3.35 6.84 2.06
C LEU A 55 3.28 8.37 1.87
N GLU A 56 2.21 8.89 1.28
CA GLU A 56 1.96 10.33 1.16
C GLU A 56 1.85 11.02 2.52
N LEU A 57 1.10 10.42 3.44
CA LEU A 57 0.95 10.97 4.81
C LEU A 57 2.29 10.99 5.56
N VAL A 58 3.12 9.97 5.39
CA VAL A 58 4.46 9.93 5.96
C VAL A 58 5.31 11.09 5.42
N VAL A 59 5.33 11.29 4.11
CA VAL A 59 6.08 12.39 3.49
C VAL A 59 5.55 13.76 3.91
N GLN A 60 4.25 13.92 4.01
CA GLN A 60 3.65 15.16 4.50
C GLN A 60 4.09 15.46 5.94
N SER A 61 3.92 14.49 6.85
CA SER A 61 4.35 14.64 8.25
C SER A 61 5.83 14.93 8.37
N LEU A 62 6.64 14.32 7.52
CA LEU A 62 8.09 14.55 7.49
C LEU A 62 8.43 15.97 7.00
N ALA A 63 7.80 16.42 5.91
CA ALA A 63 7.98 17.77 5.40
C ALA A 63 7.59 18.82 6.45
N ASP A 64 6.44 18.64 7.10
CA ASP A 64 5.97 19.53 8.17
C ASP A 64 6.96 19.54 9.37
N SER A 65 7.57 18.39 9.70
CA SER A 65 8.56 18.30 10.77
C SER A 65 9.90 18.97 10.42
N ILE A 66 10.32 18.87 9.17
CA ILE A 66 11.52 19.55 8.66
C ILE A 66 11.25 21.07 8.64
N GLU A 67 10.12 21.51 8.14
CA GLU A 67 9.70 22.91 8.10
C GLU A 67 9.74 23.52 9.50
N PHE A 68 9.09 22.87 10.45
CA PHE A 68 9.09 23.31 11.84
C PHE A 68 10.51 23.42 12.42
N SER A 69 11.39 22.47 12.12
CA SER A 69 12.78 22.50 12.57
C SER A 69 13.57 23.65 11.93
N LEU A 70 13.37 23.88 10.62
CA LEU A 70 14.04 24.98 9.92
C LEU A 70 13.56 26.35 10.39
N ASP A 71 12.29 26.50 10.70
CA ASP A 71 11.72 27.72 11.27
C ASP A 71 12.33 28.00 12.66
N GLU A 72 12.40 26.98 13.53
CA GLU A 72 13.04 27.11 14.84
C GLU A 72 14.51 27.52 14.69
N TYR A 73 15.25 26.92 13.76
CA TYR A 73 16.66 27.26 13.52
C TYR A 73 16.82 28.69 12.97
N THR A 74 15.93 29.10 12.08
CA THR A 74 15.91 30.45 11.50
C THR A 74 15.60 31.50 12.58
N ASP A 75 14.63 31.28 13.45
CA ASP A 75 14.29 32.15 14.56
C ASP A 75 15.46 32.30 15.54
N ARG A 76 16.18 31.22 15.81
CA ARG A 76 17.38 31.24 16.66
C ARG A 76 18.54 32.02 16.02
N LEU A 77 18.74 31.82 14.71
CA LEU A 77 19.73 32.54 13.92
C LEU A 77 19.40 34.04 13.89
N ASP A 78 18.13 34.41 13.73
CA ASP A 78 17.64 35.77 13.72
C ASP A 78 17.82 36.46 15.08
N SER A 79 17.55 35.74 16.14
CA SER A 79 17.81 36.25 17.51
C SER A 79 19.30 36.53 17.74
N ALA A 80 20.16 35.62 17.26
CA ALA A 80 21.62 35.81 17.35
C ALA A 80 22.11 36.96 16.46
N ALA A 81 21.59 37.06 15.24
CA ALA A 81 21.93 38.13 14.31
C ALA A 81 21.55 39.50 14.85
N ARG A 82 20.38 39.64 15.50
CA ARG A 82 19.97 40.89 16.19
C ARG A 82 20.94 41.27 17.31
N LYS A 83 21.38 40.33 18.17
CA LYS A 83 22.35 40.59 19.23
C LYS A 83 23.69 41.08 18.70
N VAL A 84 24.14 40.51 17.57
CA VAL A 84 25.36 40.93 16.91
C VAL A 84 25.23 42.34 16.29
N SER A 85 24.08 42.65 15.70
CA SER A 85 23.82 43.94 15.02
C SER A 85 23.57 45.07 16.01
N GLU A 86 22.58 44.89 16.90
CA GLU A 86 22.05 45.97 17.75
C GLU A 86 22.82 46.11 19.05
N GLU A 87 23.17 45.02 19.69
CA GLU A 87 23.86 45.02 20.98
C GLU A 87 25.40 45.00 20.83
N HIS A 88 25.92 44.89 19.61
CA HIS A 88 27.35 44.69 19.30
C HIS A 88 27.95 43.52 20.08
N ASN A 89 27.12 42.57 20.47
CA ASN A 89 27.49 41.42 21.26
C ASN A 89 28.05 40.31 20.36
N LEU A 90 29.35 40.09 20.42
CA LEU A 90 30.03 39.02 19.69
C LEU A 90 29.83 37.63 20.34
N ARG A 91 29.08 37.54 21.43
CA ARG A 91 28.82 36.28 22.15
C ARG A 91 27.33 36.02 22.29
N PRO A 92 26.62 35.75 21.18
CA PRO A 92 25.18 35.64 21.22
C PRO A 92 24.65 34.53 22.14
N GLY A 93 25.50 33.58 22.51
CA GLY A 93 25.10 32.41 23.32
C GLY A 93 24.17 31.48 22.60
N LEU A 94 24.29 30.21 22.83
CA LEU A 94 23.44 29.16 22.29
C LEU A 94 23.12 28.15 23.38
N ALA A 95 21.84 27.81 23.54
CA ALA A 95 21.47 26.63 24.30
C ALA A 95 21.68 25.39 23.37
N ARG A 96 22.64 24.56 23.76
CA ARG A 96 22.95 23.32 22.99
C ARG A 96 21.79 22.32 23.07
N SER A 97 21.51 21.67 21.99
CA SER A 97 20.58 20.54 21.92
C SER A 97 21.23 19.37 21.19
N ASP A 98 20.48 18.27 21.03
CA ASP A 98 20.99 17.11 20.31
C ASP A 98 21.31 17.41 18.84
N THR A 99 20.58 18.34 18.23
CA THR A 99 20.77 18.77 16.83
C THR A 99 21.58 20.07 16.72
N LEU A 100 21.41 21.01 17.63
CA LEU A 100 22.14 22.31 17.61
C LEU A 100 23.52 22.16 18.24
N ARG A 101 24.57 22.32 17.44
CA ARG A 101 25.96 22.09 17.88
C ARG A 101 26.73 23.33 18.21
N ASP A 102 26.59 24.38 17.39
CA ASP A 102 27.37 25.63 17.60
C ASP A 102 26.63 26.82 16.97
N ILE A 103 27.10 27.99 17.38
CA ILE A 103 26.89 29.23 16.67
C ILE A 103 28.22 29.91 16.54
N TRP A 104 28.61 30.31 15.33
CA TRP A 104 29.85 31.06 15.12
C TRP A 104 29.62 32.33 14.31
N ILE A 105 30.59 33.22 14.34
CA ILE A 105 30.59 34.46 13.57
C ILE A 105 31.78 34.41 12.64
N GLU A 106 31.55 34.67 11.35
CA GLU A 106 32.56 34.81 10.32
C GLU A 106 32.82 36.30 10.03
N ASP A 107 34.03 36.66 9.66
CA ASP A 107 34.39 37.96 9.08
C ASP A 107 34.02 37.99 7.57
N SER A 108 34.36 39.12 6.91
CA SER A 108 34.14 39.30 5.48
C SER A 108 34.98 38.36 4.59
N GLU A 109 36.03 37.73 5.11
CA GLU A 109 36.86 36.77 4.43
C GLU A 109 36.41 35.33 4.68
N GLY A 110 35.43 35.12 5.55
CA GLY A 110 34.90 33.79 5.90
C GLY A 110 35.69 33.13 7.06
N ASN A 111 36.56 33.85 7.74
CA ASN A 111 37.28 33.30 8.91
C ASN A 111 36.37 33.34 10.14
N ILE A 112 36.36 32.26 10.92
CA ILE A 112 35.61 32.20 12.19
C ILE A 112 36.31 33.06 13.22
N ILE A 113 35.70 34.19 13.61
CA ILE A 113 36.19 35.10 14.64
C ILE A 113 35.66 34.83 16.03
N TYR A 114 34.56 34.08 16.11
CA TYR A 114 33.94 33.61 17.35
C TYR A 114 33.23 32.27 17.11
N SER A 115 33.33 31.37 18.08
CA SER A 115 32.54 30.13 18.14
C SER A 115 32.12 29.90 19.58
N CYS A 116 30.88 29.45 19.79
CA CYS A 116 30.33 29.22 21.11
C CYS A 116 30.89 27.96 21.77
N TYR A 117 31.07 26.91 20.97
CA TYR A 117 31.47 25.58 21.41
C TYR A 117 32.72 25.03 20.71
N GLY A 118 33.29 25.77 19.76
CA GLY A 118 34.54 25.41 19.10
C GLY A 118 34.39 24.28 18.07
N VAL A 119 33.23 24.10 17.46
CA VAL A 119 33.06 23.15 16.36
C VAL A 119 33.90 23.60 15.18
N THR A 120 34.76 22.70 14.68
CA THR A 120 35.56 22.92 13.47
C THR A 120 35.03 22.03 12.36
N ALA A 121 34.66 22.63 11.25
CA ALA A 121 34.14 21.90 10.08
C ALA A 121 34.61 22.58 8.81
N SER A 122 34.79 21.79 7.75
CA SER A 122 35.15 22.27 6.41
C SER A 122 33.88 22.47 5.59
N CYS A 123 33.85 23.60 4.86
CA CYS A 123 32.74 23.87 3.93
C CYS A 123 32.82 22.97 2.72
N ASP A 124 31.71 22.31 2.39
CA ASP A 124 31.60 21.46 1.21
C ASP A 124 30.94 22.22 0.07
N VAL A 125 29.69 22.63 0.28
CA VAL A 125 28.86 23.16 -0.80
C VAL A 125 27.71 24.02 -0.30
N LEU A 126 27.30 25.00 -1.10
CA LEU A 126 26.04 25.72 -0.97
C LEU A 126 24.89 24.77 -1.38
N LEU A 127 23.92 24.62 -0.48
CA LEU A 127 22.73 23.82 -0.75
C LEU A 127 21.60 24.68 -1.34
N THR A 128 21.32 25.80 -0.69
CA THR A 128 20.18 26.65 -1.05
C THR A 128 20.44 28.08 -0.55
N ARG A 129 19.93 29.07 -1.26
CA ARG A 129 19.97 30.46 -0.84
C ARG A 129 18.59 31.07 -0.95
N THR A 130 18.14 31.69 0.14
CA THR A 130 16.97 32.56 0.17
C THR A 130 17.41 34.03 0.28
N ASP A 131 16.48 34.95 0.30
CA ASP A 131 16.78 36.39 0.42
C ASP A 131 17.53 36.74 1.72
N THR A 132 17.28 35.98 2.80
CA THR A 132 17.78 36.29 4.14
C THR A 132 18.78 35.30 4.70
N VAL A 133 18.70 34.05 4.30
CA VAL A 133 19.50 32.93 4.84
C VAL A 133 20.06 32.10 3.70
N SER A 134 21.29 31.65 3.84
CA SER A 134 21.87 30.62 2.97
C SER A 134 22.17 29.35 3.76
N TYR A 135 21.88 28.22 3.15
CA TYR A 135 22.04 26.88 3.72
C TYR A 135 23.25 26.21 3.07
N TRP A 136 24.17 25.77 3.89
CA TRP A 136 25.44 25.22 3.47
C TRP A 136 25.66 23.85 4.07
N GLN A 137 26.30 22.97 3.33
CA GLN A 137 26.81 21.71 3.86
C GLN A 137 28.26 21.89 4.32
N TYR A 138 28.53 21.39 5.51
CA TYR A 138 29.87 21.31 6.10
C TYR A 138 30.09 19.88 6.60
N HIS A 139 31.35 19.47 6.76
CA HIS A 139 31.70 18.22 7.39
C HIS A 139 32.90 18.37 8.35
N SER A 140 32.96 17.45 9.31
CA SER A 140 34.10 17.23 10.18
C SER A 140 34.26 15.74 10.45
N GLY A 141 35.24 15.11 9.80
CA GLY A 141 35.30 13.65 9.74
C GLY A 141 34.06 13.07 9.07
N ASP A 142 33.39 12.15 9.75
CA ASP A 142 32.16 11.51 9.28
C ASP A 142 30.87 12.26 9.68
N THR A 143 31.00 13.38 10.39
CA THR A 143 29.83 14.16 10.82
C THR A 143 29.53 15.25 9.81
N HIS A 144 28.29 15.29 9.35
CA HIS A 144 27.77 16.31 8.45
C HIS A 144 26.99 17.35 9.22
N TYR A 145 27.13 18.60 8.82
CA TYR A 145 26.46 19.75 9.41
C TYR A 145 25.70 20.54 8.35
N LEU A 146 24.50 20.93 8.69
CA LEU A 146 23.74 21.96 7.99
C LEU A 146 24.07 23.30 8.67
N VAL A 147 24.65 24.22 7.93
CA VAL A 147 25.02 25.54 8.45
C VAL A 147 24.13 26.58 7.80
N LEU A 148 23.33 27.24 8.63
CA LEU A 148 22.51 28.37 8.24
C LEU A 148 23.32 29.66 8.44
N LYS A 149 23.48 30.43 7.37
CA LYS A 149 24.27 31.67 7.38
C LYS A 149 23.39 32.89 7.11
N ARG A 150 23.54 33.92 7.92
CA ARG A 150 22.87 35.22 7.78
C ARG A 150 23.89 36.35 7.81
N PRO A 151 24.02 37.12 6.72
CA PRO A 151 24.87 38.31 6.71
C PRO A 151 24.33 39.40 7.66
N VAL A 152 25.25 40.04 8.42
CA VAL A 152 24.98 41.15 9.35
C VAL A 152 26.09 42.19 9.19
N GLY A 153 25.91 43.17 8.31
CA GLY A 153 26.94 44.12 7.94
C GLY A 153 28.16 43.46 7.31
N GLU A 154 29.36 43.65 7.88
CA GLU A 154 30.59 43.01 7.42
C GLU A 154 30.82 41.61 8.02
N ARG A 155 29.87 41.07 8.74
CA ARG A 155 29.95 39.77 9.42
C ARG A 155 28.87 38.82 8.94
N THR A 156 29.08 37.56 9.18
CA THR A 156 28.08 36.54 8.95
C THR A 156 27.87 35.72 10.24
N VAL A 157 26.63 35.65 10.68
CA VAL A 157 26.26 34.80 11.81
C VAL A 157 25.85 33.45 11.24
N CYS A 158 26.41 32.39 11.83
CA CYS A 158 26.23 31.03 11.36
C CYS A 158 25.69 30.13 12.47
N LEU A 159 24.60 29.44 12.21
CA LEU A 159 24.05 28.44 13.12
C LEU A 159 24.40 27.04 12.58
N VAL A 160 24.98 26.21 13.42
CA VAL A 160 25.49 24.89 13.08
C VAL A 160 24.57 23.79 13.61
N VAL A 161 23.95 23.05 12.70
CA VAL A 161 23.05 21.96 13.02
C VAL A 161 23.72 20.63 12.60
N ASP A 162 23.73 19.67 13.50
CA ASP A 162 24.18 18.31 13.21
C ASP A 162 23.12 17.62 12.31
N SER A 163 23.42 17.54 11.02
CA SER A 163 22.49 16.95 10.05
C SER A 163 22.28 15.47 10.27
N THR A 164 23.29 14.76 10.77
CA THR A 164 23.18 13.32 11.05
C THR A 164 22.22 13.08 12.22
N ALA A 165 22.36 13.85 13.29
CA ALA A 165 21.44 13.79 14.44
C ALA A 165 20.01 14.19 14.03
N LEU A 166 19.86 15.26 13.23
CA LEU A 166 18.58 15.70 12.71
C LEU A 166 17.93 14.60 11.84
N TYR A 167 18.69 14.01 10.92
CA TYR A 167 18.19 12.91 10.09
C TYR A 167 17.75 11.73 10.95
N GLN A 168 18.54 11.33 11.94
CA GLN A 168 18.20 10.25 12.85
C GLN A 168 16.91 10.55 13.64
N GLN A 169 16.77 11.76 14.14
CA GLN A 169 15.56 12.20 14.84
C GLN A 169 14.32 12.15 13.95
N LEU A 170 14.43 12.63 12.71
CA LEU A 170 13.34 12.63 11.74
C LEU A 170 12.99 11.21 11.25
N ALA A 171 14.00 10.34 11.10
CA ALA A 171 13.83 9.00 10.55
C ALA A 171 13.54 7.93 11.63
N ALA A 172 13.75 8.22 12.93
CA ALA A 172 13.70 7.22 14.01
C ALA A 172 12.36 6.49 14.11
N ASP A 173 11.27 7.20 13.92
CA ASP A 173 9.91 6.66 14.03
C ASP A 173 9.29 6.31 12.68
N ILE A 174 10.00 6.55 11.58
CA ILE A 174 9.47 6.38 10.23
C ILE A 174 9.96 5.06 9.65
N ARG A 175 9.07 4.07 9.65
CA ARG A 175 9.28 2.80 8.94
C ARG A 175 8.51 2.81 7.62
N VAL A 176 9.24 2.87 6.52
CA VAL A 176 8.68 2.80 5.16
C VAL A 176 9.03 1.45 4.57
N GLY A 177 8.10 0.50 4.58
CA GLY A 177 8.38 -0.88 4.18
C GLY A 177 9.43 -1.56 5.06
N THR A 178 10.16 -2.52 4.50
CA THR A 178 11.23 -3.26 5.21
C THR A 178 12.56 -2.49 5.17
N ASN A 179 12.88 -1.87 4.04
CA ASN A 179 14.17 -1.23 3.76
C ASN A 179 14.03 0.22 3.28
N GLY A 180 12.84 0.79 3.33
CA GLY A 180 12.59 2.15 2.85
C GLY A 180 13.38 3.20 3.59
N TYR A 181 13.64 4.33 2.93
CA TYR A 181 14.42 5.41 3.48
C TYR A 181 13.95 6.78 2.99
N ILE A 182 14.40 7.81 3.69
CA ILE A 182 14.08 9.20 3.40
C ILE A 182 15.23 9.84 2.62
N VAL A 183 14.90 10.68 1.66
CA VAL A 183 15.84 11.52 0.93
C VAL A 183 15.31 12.95 0.91
N VAL A 184 16.16 13.90 1.26
CA VAL A 184 15.88 15.32 1.09
C VAL A 184 16.89 15.88 0.10
N LYS A 185 16.41 16.60 -0.91
CA LYS A 185 17.24 17.23 -1.95
C LYS A 185 16.72 18.63 -2.25
N ASN A 186 17.58 19.47 -2.80
CA ASN A 186 17.18 20.80 -3.28
C ASN A 186 16.60 20.76 -4.71
N ASP A 187 16.20 21.91 -5.21
CA ASP A 187 15.68 22.14 -6.57
C ASP A 187 16.71 21.88 -7.70
N GLU A 188 18.00 21.84 -7.39
CA GLU A 188 19.06 21.40 -8.30
C GLU A 188 19.36 19.90 -8.27
N ASN A 189 18.53 19.09 -7.54
CA ASN A 189 18.75 17.68 -7.27
C ASN A 189 20.04 17.36 -6.49
N ARG A 190 20.51 18.27 -5.65
CA ARG A 190 21.60 18.03 -4.72
C ARG A 190 21.05 17.41 -3.43
N ILE A 191 21.68 16.36 -2.96
CA ILE A 191 21.25 15.62 -1.74
C ILE A 191 21.61 16.43 -0.51
N ILE A 192 20.61 16.72 0.31
CA ILE A 192 20.74 17.40 1.61
C ILE A 192 20.80 16.37 2.74
N MET A 193 19.94 15.35 2.68
CA MET A 193 19.89 14.26 3.65
C MET A 193 19.67 12.91 2.95
N HIS A 194 20.42 11.92 3.38
CA HIS A 194 20.35 10.54 2.88
C HIS A 194 20.85 9.57 3.98
N PRO A 195 20.34 8.32 4.06
CA PRO A 195 20.84 7.34 5.03
C PRO A 195 22.32 6.98 4.82
N GLU A 196 22.82 7.10 3.59
CA GLU A 196 24.22 6.86 3.25
C GLU A 196 25.00 8.18 3.29
N PRO A 197 25.89 8.39 4.28
CA PRO A 197 26.60 9.65 4.45
C PRO A 197 27.44 10.08 3.25
N ALA A 198 28.02 9.13 2.51
CA ALA A 198 28.82 9.41 1.33
C ALA A 198 28.03 10.09 0.17
N GLN A 199 26.71 10.12 0.27
CA GLN A 199 25.83 10.76 -0.72
C GLN A 199 25.41 12.19 -0.35
N TRP A 200 25.79 12.68 0.80
CA TRP A 200 25.42 14.03 1.23
C TRP A 200 26.20 15.09 0.42
N GLY A 201 25.50 16.14 0.03
CA GLY A 201 26.08 17.25 -0.76
C GLY A 201 26.37 16.94 -2.23
N ILE A 202 26.20 15.71 -2.71
CA ILE A 202 26.42 15.38 -4.12
C ILE A 202 25.17 15.65 -4.97
N ASP A 203 25.40 15.98 -6.22
CA ASP A 203 24.35 16.01 -7.24
C ASP A 203 23.97 14.58 -7.60
N ILE A 204 22.67 14.28 -7.61
CA ILE A 204 22.17 12.89 -7.68
C ILE A 204 22.73 12.13 -8.89
N LEU A 205 22.66 12.67 -10.10
CA LEU A 205 23.10 11.94 -11.28
C LEU A 205 24.63 11.93 -11.42
N PRO A 206 25.33 13.07 -11.60
CA PRO A 206 26.77 13.07 -11.80
C PRO A 206 27.55 12.61 -10.58
N GLY A 207 27.09 12.94 -9.38
CA GLY A 207 27.74 12.56 -8.13
C GLY A 207 27.71 11.07 -7.88
N ARG A 208 26.54 10.41 -8.07
CA ARG A 208 26.43 8.95 -7.97
C ARG A 208 27.22 8.23 -9.05
N GLN A 209 27.21 8.74 -10.28
CA GLN A 209 28.01 8.16 -11.35
C GLN A 209 29.52 8.22 -11.04
N LYS A 210 29.99 9.29 -10.40
CA LYS A 210 31.36 9.42 -9.93
C LYS A 210 31.65 8.54 -8.71
N LEU A 211 30.74 8.51 -7.72
CA LEU A 211 30.89 7.73 -6.49
C LEU A 211 30.95 6.22 -6.77
N TYR A 212 30.20 5.76 -7.74
CA TYR A 212 30.11 4.35 -8.13
C TYR A 212 30.70 4.09 -9.54
N ALA A 213 31.76 4.80 -9.91
CA ALA A 213 32.37 4.75 -11.26
C ALA A 213 32.85 3.37 -11.72
N SER A 214 33.04 2.43 -10.78
CA SER A 214 33.39 1.03 -11.08
C SER A 214 32.22 0.19 -11.60
N LYS A 215 30.98 0.72 -11.55
CA LYS A 215 29.76 0.03 -12.00
C LYS A 215 29.15 0.74 -13.19
N ASP A 216 28.66 -0.04 -14.15
CA ASP A 216 27.87 0.50 -15.26
C ASP A 216 26.42 0.68 -14.79
N LEU A 217 26.03 1.93 -14.52
CA LEU A 217 24.75 2.26 -13.93
C LEU A 217 23.80 2.87 -14.98
N ASP A 218 22.66 2.22 -15.19
CA ASP A 218 21.56 2.81 -15.96
C ASP A 218 20.77 3.80 -15.08
N MET A 219 20.96 5.10 -15.35
CA MET A 219 20.33 6.21 -14.63
C MET A 219 19.11 6.80 -15.37
N SER A 220 18.69 6.24 -16.51
CA SER A 220 17.65 6.80 -17.36
C SER A 220 16.33 7.00 -16.62
N SER A 221 15.82 5.93 -16.01
CA SER A 221 14.56 5.96 -15.26
C SER A 221 14.62 6.88 -14.03
N LEU A 222 15.77 6.94 -13.36
CA LEU A 222 16.00 7.87 -12.25
C LEU A 222 15.99 9.32 -12.75
N SER A 223 16.63 9.60 -13.91
CA SER A 223 16.64 10.93 -14.51
C SER A 223 15.24 11.43 -14.84
N ASP A 224 14.40 10.58 -15.42
CA ASP A 224 13.01 10.93 -15.76
C ASP A 224 12.16 11.18 -14.51
N MET A 225 12.34 10.37 -13.48
CA MET A 225 11.69 10.57 -12.17
C MET A 225 12.10 11.92 -11.57
N LEU A 226 13.39 12.26 -11.57
CA LEU A 226 13.89 13.53 -11.03
C LEU A 226 13.33 14.74 -11.77
N LYS A 227 13.19 14.69 -13.10
CA LYS A 227 12.53 15.76 -13.88
C LYS A 227 11.08 15.94 -13.46
N THR A 228 10.34 14.84 -13.37
CA THR A 228 8.93 14.88 -12.94
C THR A 228 8.77 15.45 -11.51
N GLN A 229 9.71 15.11 -10.62
CA GLN A 229 9.71 15.68 -9.27
C GLN A 229 9.98 17.19 -9.23
N LEU A 230 10.69 17.75 -10.19
CA LEU A 230 10.91 19.21 -10.27
C LEU A 230 9.69 19.96 -10.83
N GLU A 231 8.83 19.28 -11.57
CA GLU A 231 7.65 19.86 -12.22
C GLU A 231 6.38 19.80 -11.36
N GLN A 232 6.38 18.98 -10.31
CA GLN A 232 5.21 18.73 -9.47
C GLN A 232 5.54 19.02 -8.00
N ASP A 233 4.63 19.64 -7.28
CA ASP A 233 4.80 19.99 -5.86
C ASP A 233 4.74 18.77 -4.93
N SER A 234 4.01 17.74 -5.33
CA SER A 234 3.89 16.48 -4.59
C SER A 234 3.38 15.37 -5.50
N GLY A 235 3.61 14.13 -5.11
CA GLY A 235 3.09 12.98 -5.84
C GLY A 235 3.78 11.68 -5.46
N ILE A 236 3.40 10.62 -6.18
CA ILE A 236 4.02 9.31 -6.09
C ILE A 236 4.52 8.92 -7.47
N LEU A 237 5.79 8.54 -7.56
CA LEU A 237 6.43 8.14 -8.80
C LEU A 237 7.03 6.74 -8.65
N ASP A 238 6.81 5.93 -9.65
CA ASP A 238 7.44 4.62 -9.78
C ASP A 238 8.59 4.70 -10.78
N TYR A 239 9.73 4.10 -10.45
CA TYR A 239 10.92 4.16 -11.29
C TYR A 239 11.90 3.03 -10.97
N TYR A 240 12.79 2.74 -11.89
CA TYR A 240 13.89 1.81 -11.68
C TYR A 240 15.16 2.55 -11.26
N SER A 241 15.80 2.09 -10.18
CA SER A 241 17.06 2.62 -9.69
C SER A 241 17.78 1.58 -8.84
N TYR A 242 18.92 1.95 -8.29
CA TYR A 242 19.72 1.09 -7.45
C TYR A 242 19.37 1.26 -5.98
N TRP A 243 19.49 0.20 -5.19
CA TRP A 243 19.31 0.29 -3.75
C TRP A 243 20.59 0.84 -3.11
N TRP A 244 20.63 2.16 -2.97
CA TRP A 244 21.85 2.92 -2.62
C TRP A 244 22.41 2.62 -1.24
N THR A 245 21.66 2.02 -0.35
CA THR A 245 22.06 1.61 0.99
C THR A 245 22.59 0.17 1.05
N ALA A 246 22.50 -0.60 -0.06
CA ALA A 246 23.02 -1.95 -0.14
C ALA A 246 24.40 -1.97 -0.80
N PRO A 247 25.36 -2.75 -0.27
CA PRO A 247 26.72 -2.79 -0.81
C PRO A 247 26.84 -3.29 -2.26
N ASP A 248 25.95 -4.20 -2.67
CA ASP A 248 25.89 -4.79 -3.99
C ASP A 248 25.14 -3.93 -5.02
N LEU A 249 24.40 -2.90 -4.55
CA LEU A 249 23.63 -1.97 -5.37
C LEU A 249 22.67 -2.69 -6.34
N PRO A 250 21.73 -3.51 -5.86
CA PRO A 250 20.78 -4.17 -6.75
C PRO A 250 19.89 -3.13 -7.43
N ARG A 251 19.63 -3.34 -8.74
CA ARG A 251 18.66 -2.54 -9.49
C ARG A 251 17.26 -3.03 -9.17
N VAL A 252 16.44 -2.19 -8.59
CA VAL A 252 15.09 -2.50 -8.13
C VAL A 252 14.08 -1.50 -8.65
N ARG A 253 12.82 -1.90 -8.70
CA ARG A 253 11.70 -0.98 -8.91
C ARG A 253 11.36 -0.31 -7.59
N LYS A 254 11.33 1.01 -7.58
CA LYS A 254 11.06 1.82 -6.40
C LYS A 254 9.79 2.62 -6.55
N LEU A 255 9.14 2.86 -5.43
CA LEU A 255 8.11 3.86 -5.30
C LEU A 255 8.66 5.02 -4.46
N SER A 256 8.52 6.24 -4.95
CA SER A 256 8.89 7.46 -4.22
C SER A 256 7.67 8.34 -4.07
N ALA A 257 7.17 8.50 -2.85
CA ALA A 257 6.30 9.62 -2.55
C ALA A 257 7.17 10.82 -2.23
N PHE A 258 6.76 12.00 -2.69
CA PHE A 258 7.51 13.23 -2.46
C PHE A 258 6.59 14.42 -2.26
N ARG A 259 7.14 15.45 -1.60
CA ARG A 259 6.50 16.75 -1.41
C ARG A 259 7.55 17.84 -1.39
N HIS A 260 7.24 18.97 -1.98
CA HIS A 260 8.07 20.17 -1.90
C HIS A 260 7.83 20.90 -0.59
N LEU A 261 8.92 21.29 0.03
CA LEU A 261 8.99 22.21 1.14
C LEU A 261 9.49 23.56 0.60
N ALA A 262 8.62 24.57 0.59
CA ALA A 262 8.96 25.87 0.06
C ALA A 262 9.95 26.62 0.96
N LEU A 263 10.98 27.21 0.38
CA LEU A 263 12.00 28.02 1.04
C LEU A 263 12.21 29.34 0.26
N GLY A 264 11.30 30.30 0.42
CA GLY A 264 11.30 31.52 -0.40
C GLY A 264 10.97 31.19 -1.86
N ASP A 265 11.84 31.59 -2.78
CA ASP A 265 11.69 31.35 -4.23
C ASP A 265 12.21 29.95 -4.68
N THR A 266 12.66 29.13 -3.77
CA THR A 266 13.19 27.78 -4.01
C THR A 266 12.48 26.75 -3.14
N PHE A 267 12.84 25.48 -3.26
CA PHE A 267 12.23 24.42 -2.46
C PHE A 267 13.20 23.29 -2.16
N TRP A 268 12.91 22.54 -1.12
CA TRP A 268 13.48 21.23 -0.91
C TRP A 268 12.43 20.15 -1.21
N SER A 269 12.85 19.11 -1.90
CA SER A 269 12.00 17.94 -2.16
C SER A 269 12.26 16.89 -1.10
N VAL A 270 11.29 16.66 -0.25
CA VAL A 270 11.29 15.61 0.78
C VAL A 270 10.67 14.37 0.17
N SER A 271 11.36 13.24 0.22
CA SER A 271 10.92 11.99 -0.42
C SER A 271 11.06 10.82 0.53
N ALA A 272 10.05 9.95 0.55
CA ALA A 272 10.12 8.61 1.12
C ALA A 272 10.20 7.59 -0.01
N VAL A 273 11.24 6.77 0.01
CA VAL A 273 11.54 5.79 -1.04
C VAL A 273 11.37 4.40 -0.47
N VAL A 274 10.62 3.55 -1.17
CA VAL A 274 10.34 2.17 -0.78
C VAL A 274 10.53 1.23 -1.98
N ASP A 275 10.91 -0.02 -1.69
CA ASP A 275 10.91 -1.07 -2.70
C ASP A 275 9.48 -1.42 -3.08
N TYR A 276 9.19 -1.42 -4.39
CA TYR A 276 7.87 -1.79 -4.90
C TYR A 276 7.46 -3.20 -4.45
N ASP A 277 8.41 -4.12 -4.41
CA ASP A 277 8.15 -5.51 -4.00
C ASP A 277 7.77 -5.62 -2.52
N ASP A 278 8.30 -4.76 -1.66
CA ASP A 278 7.91 -4.71 -0.24
C ASP A 278 6.43 -4.34 -0.07
N LEU A 279 5.92 -3.42 -0.89
CA LEU A 279 4.50 -3.06 -0.89
C LEU A 279 3.63 -4.13 -1.57
N TYR A 280 4.17 -4.81 -2.57
CA TYR A 280 3.42 -5.80 -3.34
C TYR A 280 3.40 -7.19 -2.68
N ARG A 281 4.38 -7.52 -1.85
CA ARG A 281 4.48 -8.84 -1.16
C ARG A 281 3.22 -9.19 -0.34
N PRO A 282 2.67 -8.30 0.51
CA PRO A 282 1.43 -8.59 1.26
C PRO A 282 0.24 -8.84 0.33
N VAL A 283 0.21 -8.17 -0.83
CA VAL A 283 -0.81 -8.35 -1.87
C VAL A 283 -0.69 -9.75 -2.47
N GLN A 284 0.52 -10.19 -2.82
CA GLN A 284 0.77 -11.53 -3.36
C GLN A 284 0.43 -12.64 -2.34
N GLU A 285 0.83 -12.47 -1.08
CA GLU A 285 0.51 -13.45 -0.03
C GLU A 285 -1.01 -13.59 0.15
N SER A 286 -1.73 -12.48 0.13
CA SER A 286 -3.19 -12.48 0.21
C SER A 286 -3.83 -13.12 -1.03
N PHE A 287 -3.25 -12.90 -2.22
CA PHE A 287 -3.68 -13.57 -3.44
C PHE A 287 -3.57 -15.08 -3.32
N PHE A 288 -2.43 -15.59 -2.90
CA PHE A 288 -2.27 -17.05 -2.76
C PHE A 288 -3.21 -17.66 -1.73
N LYS A 289 -3.47 -16.96 -0.61
CA LYS A 289 -4.45 -17.39 0.40
C LYS A 289 -5.86 -17.43 -0.17
N LEU A 290 -6.28 -16.37 -0.87
CA LEU A 290 -7.58 -16.31 -1.54
C LEU A 290 -7.69 -17.35 -2.65
N ALA A 291 -6.69 -17.47 -3.50
CA ALA A 291 -6.67 -18.46 -4.59
C ALA A 291 -6.74 -19.90 -4.05
N ALA A 292 -6.03 -20.21 -2.97
CA ALA A 292 -6.10 -21.52 -2.31
C ALA A 292 -7.49 -21.78 -1.73
N MET A 293 -8.10 -20.78 -1.10
CA MET A 293 -9.47 -20.90 -0.57
C MET A 293 -10.50 -21.13 -1.68
N PHE A 294 -10.47 -20.32 -2.74
CA PHE A 294 -11.36 -20.50 -3.89
C PHE A 294 -11.10 -21.82 -4.62
N GLY A 295 -9.83 -22.23 -4.72
CA GLY A 295 -9.44 -23.54 -5.25
C GLY A 295 -10.01 -24.70 -4.43
N ALA A 296 -9.93 -24.61 -3.09
CA ALA A 296 -10.50 -25.62 -2.20
C ALA A 296 -12.03 -25.71 -2.36
N ILE A 297 -12.72 -24.56 -2.44
CA ILE A 297 -14.16 -24.51 -2.70
C ILE A 297 -14.47 -25.13 -4.06
N GLY A 298 -13.68 -24.83 -5.11
CA GLY A 298 -13.81 -25.40 -6.43
C GLY A 298 -13.67 -26.92 -6.43
N VAL A 299 -12.67 -27.46 -5.73
CA VAL A 299 -12.48 -28.92 -5.56
C VAL A 299 -13.69 -29.55 -4.90
N VAL A 300 -14.22 -28.95 -3.82
CA VAL A 300 -15.42 -29.45 -3.13
C VAL A 300 -16.61 -29.46 -4.07
N LEU A 301 -16.81 -28.40 -4.86
CA LEU A 301 -17.88 -28.33 -5.86
C LEU A 301 -17.75 -29.39 -6.95
N VAL A 302 -16.55 -29.66 -7.44
CA VAL A 302 -16.28 -30.73 -8.41
C VAL A 302 -16.59 -32.09 -7.82
N LEU A 303 -16.06 -32.37 -6.61
CA LEU A 303 -16.32 -33.63 -5.92
C LEU A 303 -17.81 -33.85 -5.68
N PHE A 304 -18.51 -32.80 -5.28
CA PHE A 304 -19.94 -32.82 -5.07
C PHE A 304 -20.69 -33.09 -6.39
N THR A 305 -20.31 -32.42 -7.46
CA THR A 305 -20.91 -32.64 -8.81
C THR A 305 -20.69 -34.07 -9.28
N VAL A 306 -19.48 -34.62 -9.11
CA VAL A 306 -19.13 -36.01 -9.45
C VAL A 306 -19.91 -36.99 -8.55
N LEU A 307 -20.05 -36.70 -7.28
CA LEU A 307 -20.85 -37.53 -6.37
C LEU A 307 -22.31 -37.56 -6.78
N VAL A 308 -22.91 -36.42 -7.06
CA VAL A 308 -24.30 -36.32 -7.55
C VAL A 308 -24.47 -37.05 -8.86
N PHE A 309 -23.53 -36.90 -9.79
CA PHE A 309 -23.53 -37.60 -11.05
C PHE A 309 -23.45 -39.13 -10.88
N ARG A 310 -22.55 -39.63 -10.02
CA ARG A 310 -22.42 -41.06 -9.69
C ARG A 310 -23.70 -41.58 -9.02
N LEU A 311 -24.26 -40.81 -8.10
CA LEU A 311 -25.52 -41.20 -7.43
C LEU A 311 -26.68 -41.26 -8.44
N GLN A 312 -26.76 -40.30 -9.37
CA GLN A 312 -27.78 -40.35 -10.43
C GLN A 312 -27.58 -41.52 -11.40
N GLN A 313 -26.31 -41.83 -11.75
CA GLN A 313 -26.02 -43.03 -12.58
C GLN A 313 -26.41 -44.31 -11.85
N LYS A 314 -26.07 -44.40 -10.55
CA LYS A 314 -26.45 -45.55 -9.73
C LYS A 314 -27.98 -45.69 -9.65
N GLN A 315 -28.68 -44.57 -9.38
CA GLN A 315 -30.15 -44.58 -9.35
C GLN A 315 -30.78 -45.01 -10.70
N LYS A 316 -30.13 -44.63 -11.83
CA LYS A 316 -30.62 -45.10 -13.17
C LYS A 316 -30.41 -46.59 -13.40
N LYS A 317 -29.27 -47.12 -12.93
CA LYS A 317 -29.02 -48.57 -12.98
C LYS A 317 -30.04 -49.31 -12.09
N ASP A 318 -30.17 -48.80 -10.86
CA ASP A 318 -31.12 -49.39 -9.91
C ASP A 318 -32.60 -49.30 -10.41
N ALA A 319 -32.96 -48.18 -11.08
CA ALA A 319 -34.26 -48.01 -11.64
C ALA A 319 -34.55 -48.91 -12.88
N THR A 320 -33.50 -49.23 -13.68
CA THR A 320 -33.61 -50.20 -14.76
C THR A 320 -33.76 -51.63 -14.22
N GLU A 321 -32.98 -51.96 -13.18
CA GLU A 321 -33.07 -53.25 -12.51
C GLU A 321 -34.43 -53.46 -11.80
N ILE A 322 -34.94 -52.37 -11.17
CA ILE A 322 -36.28 -52.38 -10.58
C ILE A 322 -37.38 -52.40 -11.62
N SER A 323 -37.18 -51.81 -12.83
CA SER A 323 -38.13 -51.90 -13.94
C SER A 323 -38.30 -53.34 -14.46
N ASP A 324 -37.21 -54.10 -14.46
CA ASP A 324 -37.22 -55.53 -14.82
C ASP A 324 -37.85 -56.40 -13.70
N LEU A 325 -37.72 -55.96 -12.45
CA LEU A 325 -38.38 -56.56 -11.30
C LEU A 325 -39.85 -56.12 -11.11
N LYS A 326 -40.26 -54.95 -11.66
CA LYS A 326 -41.64 -54.43 -11.61
C LYS A 326 -42.68 -55.30 -12.33
N THR A 327 -42.28 -56.18 -13.22
CA THR A 327 -43.14 -57.20 -13.78
C THR A 327 -43.50 -58.27 -12.74
N LEU A 328 -42.84 -58.31 -11.59
CA LEU A 328 -43.04 -59.39 -10.60
C LEU A 328 -43.77 -58.96 -9.30
N ASN A 329 -43.90 -57.68 -8.96
CA ASN A 329 -44.53 -57.37 -7.71
C ASN A 329 -45.18 -55.97 -7.58
N SER A 330 -46.52 -55.98 -7.60
CA SER A 330 -47.34 -54.76 -7.33
C SER A 330 -47.24 -54.22 -5.89
N THR A 331 -46.47 -54.88 -5.04
CA THR A 331 -46.28 -54.46 -3.63
C THR A 331 -45.11 -53.52 -3.43
N LEU A 332 -44.28 -53.29 -4.46
CA LEU A 332 -43.10 -52.40 -4.34
C LEU A 332 -43.41 -50.91 -4.67
N GLU A 333 -44.59 -50.61 -5.26
CA GLU A 333 -44.99 -49.23 -5.55
C GLU A 333 -45.22 -48.37 -4.32
N GLU A 334 -45.71 -48.95 -3.20
CA GLU A 334 -45.85 -48.21 -1.95
C GLU A 334 -44.51 -47.90 -1.26
N LEU A 335 -43.54 -48.80 -1.36
CA LEU A 335 -42.19 -48.55 -0.83
C LEU A 335 -41.45 -47.47 -1.64
N HIS A 336 -41.67 -47.48 -2.95
CA HIS A 336 -41.01 -46.50 -3.85
C HIS A 336 -41.48 -45.06 -3.60
N ARG A 337 -42.78 -44.84 -3.32
CA ARG A 337 -43.32 -43.53 -2.94
C ARG A 337 -42.77 -42.99 -1.61
N SER A 338 -42.49 -43.89 -0.66
CA SER A 338 -41.90 -43.53 0.62
C SER A 338 -40.43 -43.12 0.48
N GLU A 339 -39.64 -43.78 -0.39
CA GLU A 339 -38.24 -43.46 -0.65
C GLU A 339 -38.09 -42.14 -1.40
N GLU A 340 -38.95 -41.81 -2.36
CA GLU A 340 -38.94 -40.52 -3.06
C GLU A 340 -39.20 -39.35 -2.09
N SER A 341 -40.10 -39.56 -1.10
CA SER A 341 -40.38 -38.56 -0.08
C SER A 341 -39.15 -38.28 0.85
N LEU A 342 -38.46 -39.35 1.21
CA LEU A 342 -37.22 -39.21 2.05
C LEU A 342 -36.07 -38.56 1.27
N ALA A 343 -35.92 -38.91 -0.03
CA ALA A 343 -34.89 -38.31 -0.86
C ALA A 343 -35.14 -36.80 -1.10
N HIS A 344 -36.39 -36.39 -1.18
CA HIS A 344 -36.78 -34.97 -1.31
C HIS A 344 -36.49 -34.19 0.00
N GLY A 345 -36.80 -34.79 1.16
CA GLY A 345 -36.51 -34.21 2.50
C GLY A 345 -35.00 -34.06 2.72
N GLN A 346 -34.19 -35.06 2.34
CA GLN A 346 -32.72 -35.00 2.48
C GLN A 346 -32.08 -33.96 1.55
N ARG A 347 -32.58 -33.80 0.31
CA ARG A 347 -32.12 -32.76 -0.60
C ARG A 347 -32.38 -31.36 -0.07
N LEU A 348 -33.54 -31.12 0.51
CA LEU A 348 -33.87 -29.83 1.15
C LEU A 348 -32.96 -29.54 2.35
N GLN A 349 -32.65 -30.57 3.15
CA GLN A 349 -31.78 -30.45 4.31
C GLN A 349 -30.30 -30.15 3.91
N LEU A 350 -29.79 -30.83 2.85
CA LEU A 350 -28.46 -30.59 2.33
C LEU A 350 -28.31 -29.18 1.71
N MET A 351 -29.33 -28.73 0.96
CA MET A 351 -29.34 -27.37 0.43
C MET A 351 -29.40 -26.31 1.54
N GLY A 352 -30.15 -26.57 2.61
CA GLY A 352 -30.21 -25.69 3.78
C GLY A 352 -28.85 -25.53 4.48
N THR A 353 -28.10 -26.63 4.63
CA THR A 353 -26.80 -26.63 5.31
C THR A 353 -25.71 -25.92 4.50
N LEU A 354 -25.69 -26.18 3.16
CA LEU A 354 -24.74 -25.52 2.25
C LEU A 354 -24.97 -24.00 2.17
N THR A 355 -26.23 -23.60 2.04
CA THR A 355 -26.60 -22.18 1.97
C THR A 355 -26.23 -21.43 3.26
N GLY A 356 -26.40 -22.11 4.45
CA GLY A 356 -26.00 -21.53 5.74
C GLY A 356 -24.49 -21.33 5.87
N GLY A 357 -23.69 -22.29 5.39
CA GLY A 357 -22.23 -22.19 5.41
C GLY A 357 -21.68 -21.07 4.49
N ILE A 358 -22.22 -21.00 3.28
CA ILE A 358 -21.86 -19.94 2.33
C ILE A 358 -22.22 -18.55 2.89
N ALA A 359 -23.40 -18.39 3.48
CA ALA A 359 -23.82 -17.12 4.07
C ALA A 359 -22.91 -16.68 5.22
N HIS A 360 -22.44 -17.63 6.05
CA HIS A 360 -21.52 -17.34 7.14
C HIS A 360 -20.14 -16.86 6.60
N GLU A 361 -19.62 -17.48 5.54
CA GLU A 361 -18.35 -17.06 4.95
C GLU A 361 -18.46 -15.68 4.29
N PHE A 362 -19.55 -15.40 3.56
CA PHE A 362 -19.76 -14.05 3.02
C PHE A 362 -19.81 -12.99 4.12
N ASN A 363 -20.46 -13.25 5.25
CA ASN A 363 -20.47 -12.31 6.38
C ASN A 363 -19.07 -12.08 6.96
N ASN A 364 -18.21 -13.11 6.99
CA ASN A 364 -16.82 -12.98 7.42
C ASN A 364 -15.95 -12.11 6.48
N PHE A 365 -16.31 -12.03 5.20
CA PHE A 365 -15.65 -11.11 4.26
C PHE A 365 -16.21 -9.69 4.35
N LEU A 366 -17.51 -9.55 4.46
CA LEU A 366 -18.18 -8.25 4.47
C LEU A 366 -17.92 -7.45 5.75
N THR A 367 -17.75 -8.13 6.89
CA THR A 367 -17.51 -7.46 8.17
C THR A 367 -16.21 -6.63 8.18
N PRO A 368 -15.05 -7.15 7.75
CA PRO A 368 -13.84 -6.34 7.65
C PRO A 368 -13.94 -5.21 6.61
N ILE A 369 -14.60 -5.46 5.46
CA ILE A 369 -14.79 -4.44 4.42
C ILE A 369 -15.55 -3.24 4.99
N LEU A 370 -16.63 -3.50 5.72
CA LEU A 370 -17.40 -2.47 6.44
C LEU A 370 -16.51 -1.75 7.47
N GLY A 371 -15.78 -2.52 8.30
CA GLY A 371 -14.93 -1.94 9.32
C GLY A 371 -13.84 -1.01 8.75
N TYR A 372 -13.22 -1.40 7.64
CA TYR A 372 -12.21 -0.54 7.00
C TYR A 372 -12.83 0.69 6.31
N ALA A 373 -13.99 0.53 5.66
CA ALA A 373 -14.73 1.67 5.12
C ALA A 373 -15.10 2.67 6.21
N ASP A 374 -15.56 2.19 7.38
CA ASP A 374 -15.90 3.04 8.52
C ASP A 374 -14.66 3.76 9.09
N PHE A 375 -13.50 3.08 9.16
CA PHE A 375 -12.24 3.72 9.57
C PHE A 375 -11.83 4.83 8.61
N ILE A 376 -11.92 4.59 7.28
CA ILE A 376 -11.60 5.59 6.28
C ILE A 376 -12.55 6.80 6.40
N MET A 377 -13.86 6.56 6.60
CA MET A 377 -14.82 7.63 6.81
C MET A 377 -14.59 8.40 8.11
N ALA A 378 -14.12 7.73 9.16
CA ALA A 378 -13.81 8.38 10.43
C ALA A 378 -12.60 9.32 10.35
N ASP A 379 -11.63 9.00 9.46
CA ASP A 379 -10.40 9.77 9.29
C ASP A 379 -10.50 10.81 8.16
N ALA A 380 -11.50 10.71 7.27
CA ALA A 380 -11.68 11.61 6.14
C ALA A 380 -12.63 12.77 6.49
N GLU A 381 -12.37 13.96 5.92
CA GLU A 381 -13.29 15.09 6.06
C GLU A 381 -14.63 14.79 5.33
N PRO A 382 -15.78 15.02 5.99
CA PRO A 382 -17.08 14.85 5.36
C PRO A 382 -17.22 15.67 4.08
N GLY A 383 -17.60 15.02 2.97
CA GLY A 383 -17.71 15.64 1.65
C GLY A 383 -16.43 15.63 0.83
N SER A 384 -15.36 15.00 1.30
CA SER A 384 -14.18 14.72 0.47
C SER A 384 -14.44 13.52 -0.45
N GLU A 385 -13.78 13.48 -1.61
CA GLU A 385 -13.85 12.37 -2.57
C GLU A 385 -13.54 11.00 -1.92
N ILE A 386 -12.72 11.00 -0.88
CA ILE A 386 -12.35 9.82 -0.13
C ILE A 386 -13.45 9.40 0.83
N TYR A 387 -14.06 10.36 1.49
CA TYR A 387 -15.23 10.10 2.32
C TYR A 387 -16.37 9.54 1.47
N ASP A 388 -16.59 10.14 0.30
CA ASP A 388 -17.66 9.72 -0.60
C ASP A 388 -17.38 8.32 -1.18
N ASN A 389 -16.14 8.03 -1.57
CA ASN A 389 -15.73 6.70 -2.04
C ASN A 389 -15.83 5.63 -0.92
N ALA A 390 -15.43 5.96 0.31
CA ALA A 390 -15.58 5.07 1.44
C ALA A 390 -17.04 4.83 1.82
N MET A 391 -17.87 5.85 1.70
CA MET A 391 -19.32 5.74 1.89
C MET A 391 -19.96 4.82 0.85
N GLU A 392 -19.57 4.94 -0.44
CA GLU A 392 -20.04 4.03 -1.49
C GLU A 392 -19.63 2.57 -1.22
N ILE A 393 -18.39 2.34 -0.76
CA ILE A 393 -17.92 0.99 -0.38
C ILE A 393 -18.74 0.45 0.79
N SER A 394 -18.98 1.26 1.84
CA SER A 394 -19.78 0.88 3.00
C SER A 394 -21.22 0.54 2.59
N GLU A 395 -21.85 1.40 1.78
CA GLU A 395 -23.22 1.13 1.29
C GLU A 395 -23.31 -0.13 0.44
N ALA A 396 -22.34 -0.37 -0.44
CA ALA A 396 -22.29 -1.57 -1.27
C ALA A 396 -22.14 -2.84 -0.41
N ALA A 397 -21.25 -2.81 0.57
CA ALA A 397 -21.02 -3.91 1.49
C ALA A 397 -22.26 -4.17 2.40
N GLN A 398 -22.92 -3.09 2.85
CA GLN A 398 -24.18 -3.19 3.61
C GLN A 398 -25.29 -3.85 2.77
N LYS A 399 -25.47 -3.41 1.52
CA LYS A 399 -26.44 -4.02 0.59
C LYS A 399 -26.12 -5.50 0.35
N ALA A 400 -24.84 -5.86 0.18
CA ALA A 400 -24.42 -7.25 0.04
C ALA A 400 -24.73 -8.07 1.31
N GLN A 401 -24.51 -7.50 2.50
CA GLN A 401 -24.84 -8.14 3.78
C GLN A 401 -26.34 -8.38 3.95
N ASP A 402 -27.18 -7.45 3.50
CA ASP A 402 -28.64 -7.60 3.54
C ASP A 402 -29.11 -8.70 2.59
N VAL A 403 -28.52 -8.80 1.39
CA VAL A 403 -28.80 -9.92 0.45
C VAL A 403 -28.41 -11.26 1.08
N VAL A 404 -27.24 -11.35 1.73
CA VAL A 404 -26.79 -12.56 2.42
C VAL A 404 -27.74 -12.92 3.57
N ARG A 405 -28.22 -11.94 4.34
CA ARG A 405 -29.24 -12.15 5.39
C ARG A 405 -30.55 -12.64 4.80
N GLN A 406 -30.99 -12.06 3.68
CA GLN A 406 -32.24 -12.45 3.02
C GLN A 406 -32.17 -13.89 2.50
N ILE A 407 -31.05 -14.28 1.88
CA ILE A 407 -30.78 -15.66 1.43
C ILE A 407 -30.77 -16.63 2.64
N SER A 408 -30.09 -16.26 3.74
CA SER A 408 -30.04 -17.05 4.97
C SER A 408 -31.41 -17.21 5.63
N SER A 409 -32.25 -16.17 5.59
CA SER A 409 -33.61 -16.21 6.17
C SER A 409 -34.58 -17.06 5.32
N MET A 410 -34.43 -17.01 4.00
CA MET A 410 -35.23 -17.88 3.09
C MET A 410 -34.84 -19.36 3.25
N SER A 411 -33.56 -19.65 3.50
CA SER A 411 -33.09 -21.01 3.77
C SER A 411 -33.64 -21.58 5.08
N ARG A 412 -33.77 -20.78 6.13
CA ARG A 412 -34.37 -21.21 7.43
C ARG A 412 -35.87 -21.42 7.37
N LYS A 413 -36.61 -20.60 6.60
CA LYS A 413 -38.06 -20.72 6.45
C LYS A 413 -38.50 -21.97 5.66
N ASN A 414 -37.59 -22.56 4.87
CA ASN A 414 -37.90 -23.78 4.08
C ASN A 414 -37.51 -25.07 4.81
N VAL A 415 -36.99 -24.99 6.04
CA VAL A 415 -36.59 -26.16 6.89
C VAL A 415 -37.58 -26.41 8.03
N GLU A 416 -38.47 -25.45 8.35
CA GLU A 416 -39.65 -25.63 9.22
C GLU A 416 -40.88 -26.00 8.39
#